data_d322bf92c21f7158c6c223f10a868c34
#
_entry.id   d322bf92c21f7158c6c223f10a868c34
#
_cell.length_a   1.000
_cell.length_b   1.000
_cell.length_c   1.000
_cell.angle_alpha   90.00
_cell.angle_beta   90.00
_cell.angle_gamma   90.00
#
_symmetry.space_group_name_H-M   'P 1'
#
loop_
_entity.id
_entity.type
_entity.pdbx_description
1 polymer ?
#
loop_
_entity_poly.entity_id
_entity_poly.type
_entity_poly.pdbx_seq_one_letter_code
_entity_poly.pdbx_strand_id
1 'polypeptide(L)'
;MKNVIVTIGATNIRSLNFSNNFTAKPGEQIQLKVNTGVGVRLNPASPTTAAVVVKFEATDGDDKNMSFEMETLTPITVSTFIDNLDEVIKKNYLNDIMMAVNEKIRIAATITGLNITTPSIAFAYREGNEGSLETEIYAKI
;
A
#
# COMPACT_ATOMS: atom_id res chain seq x y z
N MET A 1 -6.82 10.88 -31.92
CA MET A 1 -6.92 10.29 -30.58
C MET A 1 -6.61 11.37 -29.56
N LYS A 2 -7.55 11.62 -28.66
CA LYS A 2 -7.31 12.63 -27.61
C LYS A 2 -6.35 12.07 -26.57
N ASN A 3 -5.32 12.83 -26.25
CA ASN A 3 -4.44 12.47 -25.16
C ASN A 3 -5.16 12.68 -23.83
N VAL A 4 -5.23 11.61 -23.05
CA VAL A 4 -5.82 11.67 -21.72
C VAL A 4 -4.71 11.96 -20.71
N ILE A 5 -4.91 12.97 -19.90
CA ILE A 5 -3.99 13.29 -18.81
C ILE A 5 -4.49 12.63 -17.54
N VAL A 6 -3.65 11.80 -16.95
CA VAL A 6 -3.92 11.15 -15.67
C VAL A 6 -3.07 11.83 -14.61
N THR A 7 -3.73 12.35 -13.60
CA THR A 7 -3.06 13.02 -12.48
C THR A 7 -3.19 12.15 -11.23
N ILE A 8 -2.04 11.75 -10.68
CA ILE A 8 -1.99 11.01 -9.43
C ILE A 8 -1.78 12.02 -8.30
N GLY A 9 -2.72 12.07 -7.38
CA GLY A 9 -2.64 12.96 -6.23
C GLY A 9 -1.74 12.41 -5.14
N ALA A 10 -1.63 13.15 -4.05
CA ALA A 10 -0.81 12.76 -2.91
C ALA A 10 -1.43 11.55 -2.19
N THR A 11 -0.59 10.57 -1.84
CA THR A 11 -1.00 9.43 -1.04
C THR A 11 -1.20 9.87 0.40
N ASN A 12 -2.36 9.56 0.97
CA ASN A 12 -2.70 9.90 2.35
C ASN A 12 -2.85 8.63 3.18
N ILE A 13 -2.36 8.69 4.41
CA ILE A 13 -2.61 7.64 5.40
C ILE A 13 -4.00 7.89 5.99
N ARG A 14 -4.91 6.92 5.82
CA ARG A 14 -6.29 7.01 6.32
C ARG A 14 -6.45 6.37 7.68
N SER A 15 -5.68 5.33 7.95
CA SER A 15 -5.64 4.70 9.26
C SER A 15 -4.28 4.08 9.50
N LEU A 16 -3.89 4.04 10.76
CA LEU A 16 -2.63 3.43 11.20
C LEU A 16 -2.85 2.85 12.58
N ASN A 17 -2.69 1.53 12.70
CA ASN A 17 -2.74 0.82 13.97
C ASN A 17 -1.43 0.07 14.19
N PHE A 18 -0.82 0.28 15.33
CA PHE A 18 0.42 -0.38 15.67
C PHE A 18 0.33 -0.92 17.10
N SER A 19 0.73 -2.17 17.25
CA SER A 19 0.84 -2.83 18.54
C SER A 19 2.14 -3.60 18.61
N ASN A 20 2.92 -3.40 19.66
CA ASN A 20 4.18 -4.09 19.87
C ASN A 20 4.28 -4.59 21.29
N ASN A 21 4.06 -5.87 21.48
CA ASN A 21 4.27 -6.58 22.73
C ASN A 21 5.52 -7.47 22.68
N PHE A 22 6.38 -7.22 21.70
CA PHE A 22 7.57 -8.02 21.45
C PHE A 22 8.68 -7.66 22.42
N THR A 23 9.31 -8.67 23.02
CA THR A 23 10.39 -8.49 23.99
C THR A 23 11.79 -8.69 23.39
N ALA A 24 11.90 -8.55 22.07
CA ALA A 24 13.17 -8.68 21.39
C ALA A 24 14.20 -7.66 21.86
N LYS A 25 15.47 -8.04 21.84
CA LYS A 25 16.56 -7.15 22.16
C LYS A 25 16.70 -6.06 21.07
N PRO A 26 17.11 -4.83 21.45
CA PRO A 26 17.35 -3.78 20.45
C PRO A 26 18.29 -4.24 19.33
N GLY A 27 17.92 -3.99 18.09
CA GLY A 27 18.69 -4.37 16.90
C GLY A 27 18.49 -5.80 16.43
N GLU A 28 17.70 -6.62 17.13
CA GLU A 28 17.34 -7.97 16.67
C GLU A 28 16.44 -7.90 15.45
N GLN A 29 16.74 -8.71 14.45
CA GLN A 29 15.96 -8.78 13.22
C GLN A 29 14.72 -9.66 13.42
N ILE A 30 13.59 -9.13 13.02
CA ILE A 30 12.28 -9.82 13.11
C ILE A 30 11.78 -10.05 11.70
N GLN A 31 11.26 -11.24 11.43
CA GLN A 31 10.56 -11.54 10.19
C GLN A 31 9.06 -11.27 10.35
N LEU A 32 8.52 -10.46 9.48
CA LEU A 32 7.10 -10.12 9.47
C LEU A 32 6.44 -10.65 8.21
N LYS A 33 5.28 -11.25 8.36
CA LYS A 33 4.42 -11.63 7.24
C LYS A 33 3.56 -10.43 6.85
N VAL A 34 3.54 -10.14 5.58
CA VAL A 34 2.86 -8.97 5.03
C VAL A 34 1.74 -9.39 4.09
N ASN A 35 0.57 -8.85 4.35
CA ASN A 35 -0.56 -8.91 3.44
C ASN A 35 -0.84 -7.52 2.89
N THR A 36 -0.86 -7.38 1.57
CA THR A 36 -1.17 -6.12 0.90
C THR A 36 -2.38 -6.33 0.00
N GLY A 37 -3.43 -5.57 0.26
CA GLY A 37 -4.63 -5.55 -0.59
C GLY A 37 -4.74 -4.22 -1.31
N VAL A 38 -5.08 -4.26 -2.60
CA VAL A 38 -5.25 -3.06 -3.42
C VAL A 38 -6.64 -3.06 -4.03
N GLY A 39 -7.35 -1.94 -3.88
CA GLY A 39 -8.64 -1.73 -4.49
C GLY A 39 -8.70 -0.40 -5.21
N VAL A 40 -9.36 -0.36 -6.35
CA VAL A 40 -9.66 0.89 -7.05
C VAL A 40 -11.13 1.21 -6.86
N ARG A 41 -11.41 2.39 -6.31
CA ARG A 41 -12.77 2.89 -6.11
C ARG A 41 -13.09 3.90 -7.18
N LEU A 42 -14.11 3.61 -7.99
CA LEU A 42 -14.64 4.53 -8.97
C LEU A 42 -15.77 5.33 -8.33
N ASN A 43 -15.90 6.58 -8.73
CA ASN A 43 -16.96 7.45 -8.23
C ASN A 43 -18.05 7.61 -9.30
N PRO A 44 -19.24 6.99 -9.12
CA PRO A 44 -20.32 7.11 -10.12
C PRO A 44 -20.80 8.54 -10.33
N ALA A 45 -20.70 9.39 -9.31
CA ALA A 45 -21.11 10.81 -9.39
C ALA A 45 -20.07 11.66 -10.11
N SER A 46 -18.84 11.18 -10.24
CA SER A 46 -17.75 11.90 -10.90
C SER A 46 -16.86 10.91 -11.66
N PRO A 47 -17.21 10.58 -12.90
CA PRO A 47 -16.53 9.51 -13.65
C PRO A 47 -15.09 9.83 -14.05
N THR A 48 -14.63 11.06 -13.83
CA THR A 48 -13.23 11.44 -14.06
C THR A 48 -12.38 11.39 -12.80
N THR A 49 -12.93 10.89 -11.70
CA THR A 49 -12.20 10.72 -10.45
C THR A 49 -12.24 9.28 -9.97
N ALA A 50 -11.16 8.85 -9.33
CA ALA A 50 -11.05 7.54 -8.72
C ALA A 50 -10.13 7.63 -7.51
N ALA A 51 -10.09 6.59 -6.72
CA ALA A 51 -9.16 6.49 -5.61
C ALA A 51 -8.58 5.07 -5.55
N VAL A 52 -7.29 4.97 -5.30
CA VAL A 52 -6.63 3.69 -5.04
C VAL A 52 -6.46 3.55 -3.54
N VAL A 53 -7.05 2.50 -2.99
CA VAL A 53 -6.95 2.18 -1.57
C VAL A 53 -6.01 0.99 -1.42
N VAL A 54 -4.99 1.15 -0.58
CA VAL A 54 -4.04 0.09 -0.28
C VAL A 54 -4.13 -0.21 1.22
N LYS A 55 -4.41 -1.46 1.54
CA LYS A 55 -4.40 -1.96 2.91
C LYS A 55 -3.14 -2.79 3.10
N PHE A 56 -2.35 -2.41 4.07
CA PHE A 56 -1.10 -3.06 4.41
C PHE A 56 -1.18 -3.60 5.82
N GLU A 57 -0.85 -4.87 6.01
CA GLU A 57 -0.80 -5.51 7.31
C GLU A 57 0.49 -6.30 7.43
N ALA A 58 1.22 -6.06 8.51
CA ALA A 58 2.43 -6.81 8.84
C ALA A 58 2.32 -7.34 10.26
N THR A 59 2.54 -8.66 10.43
CA THR A 59 2.49 -9.32 11.73
C THR A 59 3.64 -10.32 11.87
N ASP A 60 3.99 -10.66 13.10
CA ASP A 60 4.98 -11.69 13.39
C ASP A 60 4.41 -13.12 13.30
N GLY A 61 3.26 -13.28 12.69
CA GLY A 61 2.61 -14.57 12.47
C GLY A 61 1.56 -14.88 13.53
N ASP A 62 1.49 -16.15 13.94
CA ASP A 62 0.41 -16.63 14.82
C ASP A 62 0.50 -16.08 16.24
N ASP A 63 1.69 -15.72 16.68
CA ASP A 63 1.91 -15.19 18.04
C ASP A 63 1.37 -13.78 18.22
N LYS A 64 1.23 -13.02 17.15
CA LYS A 64 0.68 -11.66 17.11
C LYS A 64 1.24 -10.72 18.17
N ASN A 65 2.53 -10.85 18.47
CA ASN A 65 3.21 -9.95 19.39
C ASN A 65 3.42 -8.57 18.79
N MET A 66 3.46 -8.51 17.48
CA MET A 66 3.58 -7.27 16.71
C MET A 66 2.53 -7.24 15.61
N SER A 67 1.83 -6.11 15.51
CA SER A 67 0.86 -5.86 14.44
C SER A 67 1.03 -4.42 13.96
N PHE A 68 1.20 -4.27 12.65
CA PHE A 68 1.26 -2.98 11.99
C PHE A 68 0.23 -3.01 10.85
N GLU A 69 -0.80 -2.18 10.97
CA GLU A 69 -1.85 -2.08 9.97
C GLU A 69 -1.94 -0.64 9.47
N MET A 70 -1.96 -0.47 8.16
CA MET A 70 -2.05 0.85 7.55
C MET A 70 -2.98 0.81 6.34
N GLU A 71 -3.83 1.80 6.22
CA GLU A 71 -4.63 2.02 5.03
C GLU A 71 -4.28 3.36 4.41
N THR A 72 -3.98 3.36 3.12
CA THR A 72 -3.70 4.57 2.36
C THR A 72 -4.74 4.79 1.28
N LEU A 73 -4.91 6.04 0.89
CA LEU A 73 -5.77 6.43 -0.22
C LEU A 73 -4.99 7.39 -1.13
N THR A 74 -4.96 7.06 -2.41
CA THR A 74 -4.33 7.90 -3.43
C THR A 74 -5.41 8.35 -4.43
N PRO A 75 -5.75 9.64 -4.48
CA PRO A 75 -6.74 10.14 -5.43
C PRO A 75 -6.17 10.21 -6.84
N ILE A 76 -7.02 9.92 -7.82
CA ILE A 76 -6.66 9.99 -9.24
C ILE A 76 -7.71 10.79 -9.97
N THR A 77 -7.24 11.69 -10.83
CA THR A 77 -8.09 12.50 -11.70
C THR A 77 -7.68 12.29 -13.14
N VAL A 78 -8.65 12.13 -14.03
CA VAL A 78 -8.40 12.02 -15.46
C VAL A 78 -9.06 13.19 -16.19
N SER A 79 -8.45 13.63 -17.28
CA SER A 79 -8.92 14.80 -18.02
C SER A 79 -10.21 14.56 -18.78
N THR A 80 -10.54 13.30 -19.06
CA THR A 80 -11.77 12.91 -19.74
C THR A 80 -12.16 11.50 -19.34
N PHE A 81 -13.41 11.12 -19.59
CA PHE A 81 -13.91 9.80 -19.28
C PHE A 81 -13.09 8.70 -19.98
N ILE A 82 -12.75 7.67 -19.23
CA ILE A 82 -12.07 6.48 -19.73
C ILE A 82 -12.90 5.26 -19.35
N ASP A 83 -13.19 4.42 -20.35
CA ASP A 83 -13.79 3.11 -20.11
C ASP A 83 -12.77 2.22 -19.39
N ASN A 84 -13.23 1.41 -18.44
CA ASN A 84 -12.37 0.52 -17.67
C ASN A 84 -11.23 1.24 -16.94
N LEU A 85 -11.53 2.39 -16.34
CA LEU A 85 -10.54 3.20 -15.63
C LEU A 85 -9.81 2.41 -14.56
N ASP A 86 -10.49 1.53 -13.83
CA ASP A 86 -9.91 0.67 -12.81
C ASP A 86 -8.79 -0.23 -13.38
N GLU A 87 -9.02 -0.83 -14.53
CA GLU A 87 -8.02 -1.67 -15.18
C GLU A 87 -6.84 -0.84 -15.71
N VAL A 88 -7.11 0.33 -16.27
CA VAL A 88 -6.07 1.25 -16.76
C VAL A 88 -5.16 1.66 -15.61
N ILE A 89 -5.72 2.00 -14.46
CA ILE A 89 -4.96 2.37 -13.28
C ILE A 89 -4.08 1.20 -12.82
N LYS A 90 -4.65 0.01 -12.71
CA LYS A 90 -3.91 -1.17 -12.25
C LYS A 90 -2.76 -1.54 -13.16
N LYS A 91 -2.95 -1.44 -14.47
CA LYS A 91 -1.93 -1.83 -15.44
C LYS A 91 -0.81 -0.79 -15.61
N ASN A 92 -1.16 0.50 -15.59
CA ASN A 92 -0.23 1.54 -16.01
C ASN A 92 0.30 2.40 -14.88
N TYR A 93 -0.43 2.52 -13.76
CA TYR A 93 -0.11 3.49 -12.71
C TYR A 93 0.09 2.88 -11.34
N LEU A 94 -0.22 1.61 -11.16
CA LEU A 94 -0.16 0.97 -9.84
C LEU A 94 1.25 0.95 -9.26
N ASN A 95 2.27 0.72 -10.10
CA ASN A 95 3.65 0.69 -9.62
C ASN A 95 4.07 2.04 -9.04
N ASP A 96 3.72 3.14 -9.70
CA ASP A 96 4.03 4.49 -9.21
C ASP A 96 3.31 4.78 -7.89
N ILE A 97 2.05 4.36 -7.79
CA ILE A 97 1.26 4.51 -6.57
C ILE A 97 1.89 3.69 -5.44
N MET A 98 2.29 2.46 -5.72
CA MET A 98 2.91 1.60 -4.71
C MET A 98 4.26 2.12 -4.24
N MET A 99 5.02 2.82 -5.08
CA MET A 99 6.24 3.49 -4.63
C MET A 99 5.94 4.55 -3.56
N ALA A 100 4.91 5.35 -3.77
CA ALA A 100 4.48 6.35 -2.79
C ALA A 100 3.94 5.69 -1.52
N VAL A 101 3.19 4.61 -1.65
CA VAL A 101 2.68 3.84 -0.51
C VAL A 101 3.82 3.24 0.31
N ASN A 102 4.82 2.66 -0.35
CA ASN A 102 5.99 2.08 0.33
C ASN A 102 6.74 3.14 1.14
N GLU A 103 6.87 4.34 0.62
CA GLU A 103 7.50 5.43 1.35
C GLU A 103 6.69 5.79 2.60
N LYS A 104 5.36 5.87 2.50
CA LYS A 104 4.49 6.11 3.65
C LYS A 104 4.60 5.00 4.69
N ILE A 105 4.70 3.75 4.26
CA ILE A 105 4.90 2.61 5.16
C ILE A 105 6.21 2.77 5.94
N ARG A 106 7.30 3.13 5.27
CA ARG A 106 8.60 3.31 5.92
C ARG A 106 8.58 4.45 6.94
N ILE A 107 7.97 5.57 6.59
CA ILE A 107 7.85 6.71 7.48
C ILE A 107 7.02 6.34 8.70
N ALA A 108 5.86 5.72 8.50
CA ALA A 108 4.98 5.30 9.59
C ALA A 108 5.66 4.26 10.50
N ALA A 109 6.37 3.30 9.92
CA ALA A 109 7.11 2.30 10.68
C ALA A 109 8.21 2.96 11.53
N THR A 110 8.93 3.91 10.98
CA THR A 110 9.98 4.65 11.71
C THR A 110 9.40 5.38 12.92
N ILE A 111 8.23 6.01 12.77
CA ILE A 111 7.55 6.71 13.86
C ILE A 111 7.20 5.75 14.99
N THR A 112 6.83 4.51 14.67
CA THR A 112 6.51 3.49 15.67
C THR A 112 7.73 2.80 16.28
N GLY A 113 8.93 3.15 15.83
CA GLY A 113 10.18 2.54 16.29
C GLY A 113 10.59 1.29 15.53
N LEU A 114 9.87 0.94 14.47
CA LEU A 114 10.14 -0.23 13.65
C LEU A 114 10.98 0.19 12.44
N ASN A 115 12.17 -0.38 12.28
CA ASN A 115 13.04 -0.09 11.15
C ASN A 115 12.98 -1.23 10.14
N ILE A 116 12.33 -0.99 9.01
CA ILE A 116 12.20 -1.98 7.94
C ILE A 116 13.52 -2.04 7.18
N THR A 117 14.16 -3.21 7.20
CA THR A 117 15.46 -3.41 6.55
C THR A 117 15.34 -3.92 5.11
N THR A 118 14.17 -4.38 4.72
CA THR A 118 13.91 -4.77 3.33
C THR A 118 13.89 -3.53 2.45
N PRO A 119 14.64 -3.50 1.33
CA PRO A 119 14.78 -2.29 0.52
C PRO A 119 13.47 -1.75 -0.06
N SER A 120 12.57 -2.65 -0.44
CA SER A 120 11.27 -2.25 -0.97
C SER A 120 10.25 -3.35 -0.76
N ILE A 121 8.99 -2.93 -0.61
CA ILE A 121 7.86 -3.84 -0.62
C ILE A 121 7.33 -3.78 -2.05
N ALA A 122 7.51 -4.86 -2.80
CA ALA A 122 7.12 -4.89 -4.20
C ALA A 122 5.71 -5.45 -4.34
N PHE A 123 4.91 -4.80 -5.15
CA PHE A 123 3.63 -5.31 -5.60
C PHE A 123 3.60 -5.24 -7.13
N ALA A 124 3.23 -6.33 -7.77
CA ALA A 124 3.02 -6.36 -9.22
C ALA A 124 1.60 -6.86 -9.49
N TYR A 125 0.85 -6.08 -10.26
CA TYR A 125 -0.47 -6.52 -10.69
C TYR A 125 -0.33 -7.72 -11.64
N ARG A 126 -1.09 -8.78 -11.34
CA ARG A 126 -1.23 -9.94 -12.21
C ARG A 126 -2.70 -10.29 -12.31
N GLU A 127 -3.15 -10.66 -13.49
CA GLU A 127 -4.49 -11.21 -13.66
C GLU A 127 -4.65 -12.44 -12.76
N GLY A 128 -5.75 -12.50 -12.02
CA GLY A 128 -6.02 -13.57 -11.09
C GLY A 128 -5.59 -13.32 -9.65
N ASN A 129 -4.76 -12.31 -9.39
CA ASN A 129 -4.37 -11.96 -8.02
C ASN A 129 -5.43 -11.14 -7.26
N GLU A 130 -6.43 -10.65 -7.95
CA GLU A 130 -7.53 -9.86 -7.37
C GLU A 130 -7.06 -8.71 -6.47
N GLY A 131 -5.88 -8.16 -6.75
CA GLY A 131 -5.35 -7.02 -6.03
C GLY A 131 -4.79 -7.33 -4.65
N SER A 132 -4.43 -8.57 -4.34
CA SER A 132 -3.80 -8.91 -3.08
C SER A 132 -2.45 -9.59 -3.30
N LEU A 133 -1.54 -9.39 -2.35
CA LEU A 133 -0.21 -9.97 -2.36
C LEU A 133 0.23 -10.31 -0.94
N GLU A 134 0.72 -11.53 -0.76
CA GLU A 134 1.39 -11.94 0.47
C GLU A 134 2.90 -11.93 0.25
N THR A 135 3.65 -11.38 1.19
CA THR A 135 5.10 -11.35 1.15
C THR A 135 5.67 -11.31 2.57
N GLU A 136 6.98 -11.31 2.68
CA GLU A 136 7.68 -11.22 3.95
C GLU A 136 8.62 -10.03 3.94
N ILE A 137 8.71 -9.34 5.06
CA ILE A 137 9.68 -8.27 5.27
C ILE A 137 10.49 -8.54 6.52
N TYR A 138 11.66 -7.95 6.58
CA TYR A 138 12.51 -7.98 7.77
C TYR A 138 12.58 -6.59 8.36
N ALA A 139 12.52 -6.54 9.68
CA ALA A 139 12.54 -5.29 10.41
C ALA A 139 13.39 -5.42 11.67
N LYS A 140 13.89 -4.29 12.15
CA LYS A 140 14.59 -4.19 13.45
C LYS A 140 13.81 -3.24 14.35
N ILE A 141 13.81 -3.58 15.60
CA ILE A 141 13.22 -2.73 16.65
C ILE A 141 14.29 -1.81 17.22
#